data_c1e4fd98ef7d272e34028312d403e1c8
#
_entry.id   c1e4fd98ef7d272e34028312d403e1c8
#
_cell.length_a   1.000
_cell.length_b   1.000
_cell.length_c   1.000
_cell.angle_alpha   90.00
_cell.angle_beta   90.00
_cell.angle_gamma   90.00
#
_symmetry.space_group_name_H-M   'P 1'
#
loop_
_entity.id
_entity.type
_entity.pdbx_description
1 polymer ?
#
loop_
_entity_poly.entity_id
_entity_poly.type
_entity_poly.pdbx_seq_one_letter_code
_entity_poly.pdbx_strand_id
1 'polypeptide(L)'
;MIFNKKRARSFHKALLVLGVFIFSFQTTLLAIEQDPHAGETSHEEEEFNPGTMIVDHVIDAHEWHIMNIGHTHVSVPLPVILYHRGELHVFMSSKFHHGQSAYKGFRIMDHGENKGKIVEEATGELPLDFSITKNVFAMLFSMVLLMWIFISIGKSYTTRKGKAPKGLQSFLEPLIIFIRDDVAKASIGEKKYEKYLPYLLTLFFFIFLNNLLG
;
A
#
# COMPACT_ATOMS: atom_id res chain seq x y z
N MET A 1 1.72 -23.37 -35.39
CA MET A 1 1.62 -22.49 -34.18
C MET A 1 2.99 -21.83 -34.00
N ILE A 2 3.22 -20.65 -34.59
CA ILE A 2 4.55 -20.03 -34.64
C ILE A 2 4.59 -19.05 -33.44
N PHE A 3 5.22 -19.49 -32.38
CA PHE A 3 5.48 -18.67 -31.19
C PHE A 3 6.45 -17.54 -31.59
N ASN A 4 5.95 -16.30 -31.61
CA ASN A 4 6.70 -15.16 -32.09
C ASN A 4 7.85 -14.81 -31.13
N LYS A 5 9.06 -15.27 -31.45
CA LYS A 5 10.33 -15.09 -30.72
C LYS A 5 10.61 -13.62 -30.30
N LYS A 6 10.03 -12.64 -31.02
CA LYS A 6 10.12 -11.21 -30.68
C LYS A 6 9.28 -10.84 -29.46
N ARG A 7 8.12 -11.48 -29.24
CA ARG A 7 7.27 -11.23 -28.06
C ARG A 7 7.89 -11.78 -26.78
N ALA A 8 8.49 -12.97 -26.84
CA ALA A 8 9.19 -13.57 -25.71
C ALA A 8 10.36 -12.69 -25.25
N ARG A 9 11.14 -12.12 -26.18
CA ARG A 9 12.24 -11.20 -25.85
C ARG A 9 11.76 -9.88 -25.21
N SER A 10 10.59 -9.37 -25.60
CA SER A 10 10.00 -8.17 -24.99
C SER A 10 9.50 -8.43 -23.57
N PHE A 11 8.95 -9.62 -23.35
CA PHE A 11 8.49 -10.06 -22.00
C PHE A 11 9.65 -10.21 -21.03
N HIS A 12 10.75 -10.86 -21.43
CA HIS A 12 11.94 -10.98 -20.58
C HIS A 12 12.56 -9.61 -20.26
N LYS A 13 12.53 -8.67 -21.18
CA LYS A 13 13.01 -7.29 -20.93
C LYS A 13 12.11 -6.55 -19.95
N ALA A 14 10.79 -6.67 -20.06
CA ALA A 14 9.85 -6.06 -19.13
C ALA A 14 9.96 -6.67 -17.72
N LEU A 15 10.12 -7.99 -17.62
CA LEU A 15 10.34 -8.68 -16.36
C LEU A 15 11.70 -8.30 -15.72
N LEU A 16 12.74 -8.14 -16.55
CA LEU A 16 14.06 -7.72 -16.12
C LEU A 16 14.06 -6.26 -15.61
N VAL A 17 13.33 -5.37 -16.29
CA VAL A 17 13.16 -3.98 -15.85
C VAL A 17 12.34 -3.91 -14.55
N LEU A 18 11.29 -4.72 -14.42
CA LEU A 18 10.51 -4.81 -13.19
C LEU A 18 11.34 -5.40 -12.03
N GLY A 19 12.13 -6.44 -12.31
CA GLY A 19 13.05 -7.05 -11.35
C GLY A 19 14.15 -6.08 -10.90
N VAL A 20 14.74 -5.33 -11.83
CA VAL A 20 15.75 -4.30 -11.53
C VAL A 20 15.13 -3.15 -10.71
N PHE A 21 13.89 -2.76 -11.01
CA PHE A 21 13.21 -1.69 -10.25
C PHE A 21 12.89 -2.12 -8.82
N ILE A 22 12.45 -3.37 -8.61
CA ILE A 22 12.21 -3.94 -7.27
C ILE A 22 13.53 -4.13 -6.53
N PHE A 23 14.60 -4.55 -7.20
CA PHE A 23 15.93 -4.77 -6.60
C PHE A 23 16.65 -3.45 -6.29
N SER A 24 16.46 -2.40 -7.10
CA SER A 24 17.03 -1.06 -6.84
C SER A 24 16.41 -0.39 -5.61
N PHE A 25 15.19 -0.74 -5.23
CA PHE A 25 14.58 -0.23 -4.01
C PHE A 25 15.16 -0.86 -2.74
N GLN A 26 15.75 -2.06 -2.85
CA GLN A 26 16.36 -2.75 -1.70
C GLN A 26 17.84 -2.39 -1.49
N THR A 27 18.54 -1.88 -2.48
CA THR A 27 20.00 -1.59 -2.36
C THR A 27 20.33 -0.24 -1.74
N THR A 28 19.35 0.65 -1.56
CA THR A 28 19.56 1.92 -0.81
C THR A 28 19.67 1.72 0.71
N LEU A 29 19.43 0.52 1.23
CA LEU A 29 19.47 0.20 2.66
C LEU A 29 20.85 -0.32 3.15
N LEU A 30 21.82 -0.53 2.26
CA LEU A 30 23.12 -1.18 2.61
C LEU A 30 24.35 -0.30 2.48
N ALA A 31 24.20 1.01 2.24
CA ALA A 31 25.34 1.93 2.12
C ALA A 31 25.29 3.02 3.19
N ILE A 32 25.32 2.63 4.47
CA ILE A 32 25.80 3.49 5.55
C ILE A 32 27.10 2.85 6.04
N GLU A 33 28.17 3.28 5.42
CA GLU A 33 29.56 2.98 5.82
C GLU A 33 29.82 3.71 7.13
N GLN A 34 30.25 2.97 8.15
CA GLN A 34 30.65 3.49 9.45
C GLN A 34 31.94 4.30 9.30
N ASP A 35 31.86 5.58 9.61
CA ASP A 35 33.04 6.43 9.79
C ASP A 35 33.48 6.38 11.28
N PRO A 36 34.69 5.93 11.64
CA PRO A 36 35.07 5.63 13.03
C PRO A 36 35.65 6.80 13.81
N HIS A 37 35.47 8.04 13.45
CA HIS A 37 35.97 9.19 14.23
C HIS A 37 35.01 10.41 14.17
N ALA A 38 34.11 10.52 15.14
CA ALA A 38 33.63 11.82 15.59
C ALA A 38 33.18 11.72 17.05
N GLY A 39 33.74 12.61 17.85
CA GLY A 39 33.70 12.64 19.29
C GLY A 39 32.33 12.82 19.95
N GLU A 40 32.34 12.47 21.21
CA GLU A 40 31.29 12.50 22.21
C GLU A 40 30.45 13.80 22.21
N THR A 41 29.24 13.70 21.77
CA THR A 41 28.11 14.52 22.23
C THR A 41 26.95 13.58 22.52
N SER A 42 26.58 13.49 23.77
CA SER A 42 25.49 12.68 24.31
C SER A 42 24.14 13.15 23.76
N HIS A 43 23.78 12.69 22.56
CA HIS A 43 22.41 12.52 22.14
C HIS A 43 22.15 11.01 22.29
N GLU A 44 21.16 10.64 23.08
CA GLU A 44 20.61 9.28 23.09
C GLU A 44 20.18 8.99 21.66
N GLU A 45 21.06 8.37 20.86
CA GLU A 45 20.71 7.77 19.59
C GLU A 45 19.75 6.63 19.95
N GLU A 46 18.46 6.79 19.65
CA GLU A 46 17.51 5.67 19.68
C GLU A 46 18.11 4.57 18.81
N GLU A 47 18.59 3.52 19.45
CA GLU A 47 19.19 2.36 18.80
C GLU A 47 18.20 1.84 17.74
N PHE A 48 18.60 1.92 16.46
CA PHE A 48 17.75 1.49 15.34
C PHE A 48 17.32 0.04 15.56
N ASN A 49 16.07 -0.14 15.95
CA ASN A 49 15.45 -1.46 16.14
C ASN A 49 14.62 -1.82 14.92
N PRO A 50 15.11 -2.73 14.05
CA PRO A 50 14.36 -3.16 12.87
C PRO A 50 12.99 -3.77 13.20
N GLY A 51 12.88 -4.39 14.39
CA GLY A 51 11.64 -5.00 14.84
C GLY A 51 10.54 -3.97 15.11
N THR A 52 10.85 -2.88 15.79
CA THR A 52 9.89 -1.78 16.02
C THR A 52 9.48 -1.12 14.71
N MET A 53 10.43 -0.88 13.81
CA MET A 53 10.15 -0.31 12.49
C MET A 53 9.17 -1.17 11.69
N ILE A 54 9.37 -2.49 11.65
CA ILE A 54 8.46 -3.41 10.95
C ILE A 54 7.07 -3.40 11.60
N VAL A 55 7.02 -3.47 12.93
CA VAL A 55 5.76 -3.48 13.68
C VAL A 55 4.98 -2.18 13.44
N ASP A 56 5.64 -1.03 13.49
CA ASP A 56 5.01 0.29 13.26
C ASP A 56 4.51 0.45 11.81
N HIS A 57 5.15 -0.22 10.84
CA HIS A 57 4.66 -0.27 9.46
C HIS A 57 3.43 -1.17 9.27
N VAL A 58 3.33 -2.25 10.04
CA VAL A 58 2.23 -3.23 9.95
C VAL A 58 1.02 -2.80 10.77
N ILE A 59 1.22 -2.07 11.87
CA ILE A 59 0.12 -1.57 12.71
C ILE A 59 -0.74 -0.60 11.90
N ASP A 60 -2.05 -0.81 11.96
CA ASP A 60 -3.02 0.09 11.38
C ASP A 60 -3.05 1.42 12.14
N ALA A 61 -2.96 2.52 11.43
CA ALA A 61 -2.86 3.86 12.00
C ALA A 61 -4.00 4.77 11.55
N HIS A 62 -4.36 5.75 12.39
CA HIS A 62 -5.37 6.77 12.07
C HIS A 62 -4.81 7.90 11.18
N GLU A 63 -3.57 7.76 10.74
CA GLU A 63 -2.92 8.71 9.85
C GLU A 63 -2.01 7.95 8.87
N TRP A 64 -1.96 8.40 7.63
CA TRP A 64 -1.09 7.78 6.62
C TRP A 64 0.22 8.57 6.53
N HIS A 65 1.25 8.04 7.18
CA HIS A 65 2.60 8.57 7.06
C HIS A 65 3.21 8.18 5.71
N ILE A 66 3.61 9.19 4.91
CA ILE A 66 4.20 8.95 3.57
C ILE A 66 5.71 8.96 3.65
N MET A 67 6.31 10.03 4.21
CA MET A 67 7.75 10.18 4.32
C MET A 67 8.14 11.27 5.31
N ASN A 68 9.40 11.23 5.75
CA ASN A 68 10.04 12.30 6.50
C ASN A 68 10.92 13.12 5.56
N ILE A 69 10.75 14.44 5.51
CA ILE A 69 11.61 15.37 4.79
C ILE A 69 12.32 16.23 5.83
N GLY A 70 13.57 15.86 6.18
CA GLY A 70 14.30 16.47 7.29
C GLY A 70 13.55 16.26 8.61
N HIS A 71 13.16 17.35 9.29
CA HIS A 71 12.37 17.30 10.53
C HIS A 71 10.86 17.41 10.32
N THR A 72 10.40 17.41 9.07
CA THR A 72 8.97 17.53 8.74
C THR A 72 8.40 16.15 8.39
N HIS A 73 7.40 15.72 9.17
CA HIS A 73 6.62 14.51 8.87
C HIS A 73 5.54 14.85 7.84
N VAL A 74 5.60 14.21 6.68
CA VAL A 74 4.57 14.32 5.65
C VAL A 74 3.58 13.18 5.85
N SER A 75 2.40 13.51 6.37
CA SER A 75 1.33 12.55 6.60
C SER A 75 0.00 13.07 6.06
N VAL A 76 -0.87 12.16 5.65
CA VAL A 76 -2.24 12.45 5.26
C VAL A 76 -3.14 12.18 6.45
N PRO A 77 -3.81 13.22 7.00
CA PRO A 77 -4.77 13.04 8.07
C PRO A 77 -6.01 12.32 7.56
N LEU A 78 -6.48 11.34 8.32
CA LEU A 78 -7.65 10.53 7.99
C LEU A 78 -8.84 10.89 8.88
N PRO A 79 -10.08 10.70 8.43
CA PRO A 79 -11.27 10.98 9.22
C PRO A 79 -11.41 9.97 10.37
N VAL A 80 -11.51 10.49 11.57
CA VAL A 80 -11.79 9.75 12.81
C VAL A 80 -13.28 9.83 13.12
N ILE A 81 -13.90 8.66 13.31
CA ILE A 81 -15.32 8.50 13.59
C ILE A 81 -15.46 7.59 14.81
N LEU A 82 -15.80 8.19 15.95
CA LEU A 82 -15.95 7.48 17.22
C LEU A 82 -17.39 7.55 17.70
N TYR A 83 -17.91 6.43 18.19
CA TYR A 83 -19.18 6.40 18.91
C TYR A 83 -18.92 6.01 20.37
N HIS A 84 -19.23 6.92 21.30
CA HIS A 84 -18.98 6.76 22.71
C HIS A 84 -20.12 7.32 23.54
N ARG A 85 -20.61 6.52 24.49
CA ARG A 85 -21.70 6.90 25.45
C ARG A 85 -22.93 7.54 24.81
N GLY A 86 -23.32 7.07 23.60
CA GLY A 86 -24.49 7.59 22.88
C GLY A 86 -24.21 8.78 21.97
N GLU A 87 -22.99 9.30 21.94
CA GLU A 87 -22.58 10.43 21.12
C GLU A 87 -21.64 10.02 19.98
N LEU A 88 -21.83 10.63 18.81
CA LEU A 88 -20.98 10.45 17.65
C LEU A 88 -19.99 11.61 17.55
N HIS A 89 -18.70 11.29 17.56
CA HIS A 89 -17.60 12.25 17.40
C HIS A 89 -16.95 12.05 16.05
N VAL A 90 -16.95 13.10 15.20
CA VAL A 90 -16.31 13.08 13.88
C VAL A 90 -15.32 14.24 13.80
N PHE A 91 -14.06 13.93 13.45
CA PHE A 91 -12.99 14.90 13.28
C PHE A 91 -11.83 14.31 12.49
N MET A 92 -10.83 15.12 12.14
CA MET A 92 -9.64 14.66 11.43
C MET A 92 -8.54 14.24 12.41
N SER A 93 -7.78 13.20 12.08
CA SER A 93 -6.68 12.69 12.92
C SER A 93 -5.57 13.71 13.17
N SER A 94 -5.45 14.74 12.33
CA SER A 94 -4.52 15.86 12.55
C SER A 94 -4.72 16.57 13.89
N LYS A 95 -5.91 16.46 14.51
CA LYS A 95 -6.19 17.01 15.83
C LYS A 95 -5.44 16.33 16.98
N PHE A 96 -4.95 15.13 16.73
CA PHE A 96 -4.11 14.42 17.70
C PHE A 96 -2.63 14.79 17.62
N HIS A 97 -2.22 15.67 16.66
CA HIS A 97 -0.82 16.08 16.47
C HIS A 97 0.15 14.89 16.50
N HIS A 98 -0.07 13.91 15.63
CA HIS A 98 0.69 12.66 15.56
C HIS A 98 0.65 11.82 16.86
N GLY A 99 -0.48 11.87 17.58
CA GLY A 99 -0.67 11.14 18.84
C GLY A 99 -0.16 11.86 20.08
N GLN A 100 0.45 13.03 19.94
CA GLN A 100 1.05 13.78 21.05
C GLN A 100 0.03 14.55 21.90
N SER A 101 -1.18 14.77 21.41
CA SER A 101 -2.22 15.52 22.12
C SER A 101 -3.57 14.83 22.12
N ALA A 102 -4.33 15.05 23.19
CA ALA A 102 -5.72 14.65 23.28
C ALA A 102 -6.64 15.64 22.57
N TYR A 103 -7.73 15.15 22.00
CA TYR A 103 -8.76 16.00 21.40
C TYR A 103 -10.16 15.47 21.77
N LYS A 104 -11.03 16.37 22.23
CA LYS A 104 -12.40 16.05 22.70
C LYS A 104 -12.46 14.93 23.76
N GLY A 105 -11.43 14.84 24.62
CA GLY A 105 -11.35 13.79 25.63
C GLY A 105 -10.87 12.42 25.14
N PHE A 106 -10.40 12.33 23.89
CA PHE A 106 -9.81 11.14 23.30
C PHE A 106 -8.34 11.32 23.01
N ARG A 107 -7.54 10.26 23.14
CA ARG A 107 -6.13 10.22 22.78
C ARG A 107 -5.75 8.92 22.11
N ILE A 108 -4.70 8.92 21.31
CA ILE A 108 -4.10 7.70 20.77
C ILE A 108 -3.11 7.17 21.79
N MET A 109 -3.19 5.87 22.10
CA MET A 109 -2.23 5.22 23.01
C MET A 109 -0.92 4.95 22.27
N ASP A 110 0.18 5.37 22.86
CA ASP A 110 1.54 5.19 22.33
C ASP A 110 2.23 3.92 22.84
N HIS A 111 1.71 3.31 23.92
CA HIS A 111 2.28 2.11 24.52
C HIS A 111 1.21 1.20 25.13
N GLY A 112 1.61 -0.02 25.55
CA GLY A 112 0.75 -1.01 26.16
C GLY A 112 -0.08 -1.82 25.17
N GLU A 113 -1.05 -2.59 25.68
CA GLU A 113 -1.91 -3.50 24.92
C GLU A 113 -2.80 -2.76 23.89
N ASN A 114 -3.10 -1.50 24.17
CA ASN A 114 -3.93 -0.64 23.31
C ASN A 114 -3.11 0.31 22.45
N LYS A 115 -1.79 0.05 22.22
CA LYS A 115 -0.95 0.87 21.35
C LYS A 115 -1.62 1.09 19.97
N GLY A 116 -1.70 2.36 19.54
CA GLY A 116 -2.31 2.76 18.28
C GLY A 116 -3.83 2.90 18.29
N LYS A 117 -4.51 2.47 19.35
CA LYS A 117 -5.96 2.64 19.50
C LYS A 117 -6.31 3.98 20.14
N ILE A 118 -7.49 4.48 19.80
CA ILE A 118 -8.06 5.67 20.44
C ILE A 118 -8.79 5.26 21.72
N VAL A 119 -8.49 5.94 22.82
CA VAL A 119 -9.14 5.71 24.12
C VAL A 119 -9.68 7.04 24.67
N GLU A 120 -10.67 6.95 25.56
CA GLU A 120 -11.09 8.11 26.38
C GLU A 120 -9.98 8.40 27.39
N GLU A 121 -9.49 9.63 27.42
CA GLU A 121 -8.36 10.02 28.25
C GLU A 121 -8.64 9.89 29.75
N ALA A 122 -9.88 10.14 30.18
CA ALA A 122 -10.27 10.14 31.59
C ALA A 122 -10.39 8.73 32.18
N THR A 123 -10.91 7.76 31.42
CA THR A 123 -11.23 6.42 31.92
C THR A 123 -10.39 5.32 31.31
N GLY A 124 -9.74 5.58 30.16
CA GLY A 124 -9.05 4.56 29.38
C GLY A 124 -10.00 3.62 28.62
N GLU A 125 -11.31 3.91 28.59
CA GLU A 125 -12.29 3.11 27.85
C GLU A 125 -12.09 3.23 26.36
N LEU A 126 -12.32 2.12 25.65
CA LEU A 126 -12.27 2.07 24.19
C LEU A 126 -13.63 2.48 23.62
N PRO A 127 -13.72 3.57 22.84
CA PRO A 127 -14.93 3.86 22.08
C PRO A 127 -15.13 2.84 20.96
N LEU A 128 -16.33 2.78 20.39
CA LEU A 128 -16.53 2.08 19.13
C LEU A 128 -15.91 2.93 18.01
N ASP A 129 -14.86 2.40 17.41
CA ASP A 129 -14.06 3.08 16.39
C ASP A 129 -14.49 2.65 14.99
N PHE A 130 -15.07 3.58 14.22
CA PHE A 130 -15.44 3.43 12.83
C PHE A 130 -14.56 4.30 11.91
N SER A 131 -13.41 4.72 12.40
CA SER A 131 -12.49 5.60 11.68
C SER A 131 -12.00 4.96 10.39
N ILE A 132 -11.69 5.81 9.41
CA ILE A 132 -10.97 5.38 8.21
C ILE A 132 -9.49 5.37 8.56
N THR A 133 -8.98 4.18 8.82
CA THR A 133 -7.56 3.94 9.11
C THR A 133 -6.73 3.88 7.83
N LYS A 134 -5.40 3.87 7.96
CA LYS A 134 -4.44 3.74 6.86
C LYS A 134 -4.79 2.57 5.94
N ASN A 135 -5.03 1.40 6.51
CA ASN A 135 -5.30 0.18 5.75
C ASN A 135 -6.66 0.26 5.02
N VAL A 136 -7.70 0.78 5.69
CA VAL A 136 -9.01 1.00 5.07
C VAL A 136 -8.91 2.01 3.93
N PHE A 137 -8.19 3.10 4.12
CA PHE A 137 -7.97 4.09 3.08
C PHE A 137 -7.21 3.51 1.88
N ALA A 138 -6.10 2.80 2.12
CA ALA A 138 -5.32 2.14 1.07
C ALA A 138 -6.17 1.14 0.27
N MET A 139 -6.99 0.35 0.96
CA MET A 139 -7.90 -0.61 0.34
C MET A 139 -8.95 0.08 -0.55
N LEU A 140 -9.60 1.13 -0.06
CA LEU A 140 -10.58 1.89 -0.84
C LEU A 140 -9.92 2.62 -2.02
N PHE A 141 -8.77 3.22 -1.80
CA PHE A 141 -8.00 3.89 -2.84
C PHE A 141 -7.56 2.93 -3.94
N SER A 142 -7.03 1.76 -3.58
CA SER A 142 -6.64 0.73 -4.54
C SER A 142 -7.82 0.22 -5.36
N MET A 143 -9.01 0.05 -4.73
CA MET A 143 -10.23 -0.35 -5.43
C MET A 143 -10.64 0.69 -6.48
N VAL A 144 -10.69 1.96 -6.13
CA VAL A 144 -11.05 3.05 -7.06
C VAL A 144 -10.02 3.16 -8.18
N LEU A 145 -8.74 3.06 -7.84
CA LEU A 145 -7.63 3.12 -8.80
C LEU A 145 -7.69 1.96 -9.78
N LEU A 146 -7.94 0.73 -9.32
CA LEU A 146 -8.11 -0.43 -10.18
C LEU A 146 -9.30 -0.28 -11.13
N MET A 147 -10.45 0.16 -10.63
CA MET A 147 -11.61 0.42 -11.48
C MET A 147 -11.28 1.42 -12.58
N TRP A 148 -10.64 2.52 -12.23
CA TRP A 148 -10.22 3.54 -13.22
C TRP A 148 -9.25 2.97 -14.27
N ILE A 149 -8.23 2.23 -13.83
CA ILE A 149 -7.24 1.57 -14.69
C ILE A 149 -7.92 0.61 -15.67
N PHE A 150 -8.72 -0.35 -15.15
CA PHE A 150 -9.32 -1.38 -15.99
C PHE A 150 -10.40 -0.83 -16.93
N ILE A 151 -11.18 0.17 -16.51
CA ILE A 151 -12.11 0.87 -17.40
C ILE A 151 -11.36 1.60 -18.53
N SER A 152 -10.23 2.26 -18.21
CA SER A 152 -9.39 2.94 -19.20
C SER A 152 -8.78 1.97 -20.21
N ILE A 153 -8.30 0.82 -19.74
CA ILE A 153 -7.77 -0.25 -20.59
C ILE A 153 -8.88 -0.84 -21.47
N GLY A 154 -10.06 -1.15 -20.88
CA GLY A 154 -11.21 -1.66 -21.62
C GLY A 154 -11.62 -0.72 -22.77
N LYS A 155 -11.68 0.59 -22.51
CA LYS A 155 -11.92 1.60 -23.54
C LYS A 155 -10.83 1.61 -24.63
N SER A 156 -9.56 1.42 -24.25
CA SER A 156 -8.46 1.35 -25.21
C SER A 156 -8.57 0.14 -26.13
N TYR A 157 -9.02 -1.01 -25.64
CA TYR A 157 -9.25 -2.20 -26.48
C TYR A 157 -10.38 -2.00 -27.50
N THR A 158 -11.42 -1.25 -27.17
CA THR A 158 -12.51 -0.96 -28.09
C THR A 158 -12.12 0.07 -29.16
N THR A 159 -11.41 1.13 -28.78
CA THR A 159 -11.03 2.21 -29.69
C THR A 159 -9.83 1.89 -30.58
N ARG A 160 -8.99 0.93 -30.18
CA ARG A 160 -7.75 0.55 -30.87
C ARG A 160 -7.74 -0.89 -31.36
N LYS A 161 -8.87 -1.41 -31.81
CA LYS A 161 -8.95 -2.76 -32.38
C LYS A 161 -7.92 -2.95 -33.49
N GLY A 162 -7.07 -4.00 -33.40
CA GLY A 162 -6.05 -4.34 -34.38
C GLY A 162 -4.78 -3.48 -34.36
N LYS A 163 -4.66 -2.48 -33.44
CA LYS A 163 -3.44 -1.67 -33.27
C LYS A 163 -2.62 -2.16 -32.09
N ALA A 164 -1.31 -1.88 -32.12
CA ALA A 164 -0.43 -2.20 -30.99
C ALA A 164 -0.84 -1.44 -29.71
N PRO A 165 -0.77 -2.11 -28.54
CA PRO A 165 -1.07 -1.48 -27.25
C PRO A 165 -0.10 -0.33 -26.97
N LYS A 166 -0.58 0.74 -26.31
CA LYS A 166 0.22 1.90 -25.91
C LYS A 166 -0.06 2.31 -24.46
N GLY A 167 0.94 2.95 -23.84
CA GLY A 167 0.82 3.49 -22.48
C GLY A 167 0.51 2.41 -21.44
N LEU A 168 -0.44 2.68 -20.57
CA LEU A 168 -0.83 1.81 -19.46
C LEU A 168 -1.27 0.41 -19.92
N GLN A 169 -1.95 0.31 -21.08
CA GLN A 169 -2.31 -0.96 -21.68
C GLN A 169 -1.08 -1.81 -22.01
N SER A 170 -0.04 -1.21 -22.60
CA SER A 170 1.20 -1.91 -22.96
C SER A 170 1.97 -2.41 -21.71
N PHE A 171 1.86 -1.67 -20.62
CA PHE A 171 2.51 -2.02 -19.36
C PHE A 171 1.79 -3.19 -18.65
N LEU A 172 0.46 -3.15 -18.59
CA LEU A 172 -0.32 -4.17 -17.87
C LEU A 172 -0.65 -5.41 -18.72
N GLU A 173 -0.64 -5.31 -20.05
CA GLU A 173 -0.96 -6.44 -20.93
C GLU A 173 -0.09 -7.69 -20.69
N PRO A 174 1.25 -7.59 -20.47
CA PRO A 174 2.06 -8.76 -20.13
C PRO A 174 1.62 -9.47 -18.86
N LEU A 175 1.23 -8.72 -17.81
CA LEU A 175 0.73 -9.29 -16.57
C LEU A 175 -0.64 -9.95 -16.76
N ILE A 176 -1.53 -9.30 -17.51
CA ILE A 176 -2.86 -9.86 -17.83
C ILE A 176 -2.70 -11.18 -18.62
N ILE A 177 -1.79 -11.21 -19.61
CA ILE A 177 -1.51 -12.41 -20.41
C ILE A 177 -0.93 -13.52 -19.53
N PHE A 178 0.00 -13.18 -18.64
CA PHE A 178 0.57 -14.13 -17.69
C PHE A 178 -0.51 -14.76 -16.80
N ILE A 179 -1.36 -13.96 -16.18
CA ILE A 179 -2.45 -14.49 -15.34
C ILE A 179 -3.42 -15.34 -16.16
N ARG A 180 -3.71 -14.96 -17.41
CA ARG A 180 -4.60 -15.71 -18.28
C ARG A 180 -4.01 -17.05 -18.72
N ASP A 181 -2.77 -17.05 -19.23
CA ASP A 181 -2.20 -18.19 -19.92
C ASP A 181 -1.47 -19.14 -18.96
N ASP A 182 -0.64 -18.58 -18.06
CA ASP A 182 0.21 -19.38 -17.18
C ASP A 182 -0.48 -19.73 -15.84
N VAL A 183 -1.48 -18.94 -15.42
CA VAL A 183 -2.20 -19.24 -14.17
C VAL A 183 -3.59 -19.79 -14.45
N ALA A 184 -4.47 -19.03 -15.10
CA ALA A 184 -5.88 -19.42 -15.23
C ALA A 184 -6.06 -20.66 -16.14
N LYS A 185 -5.46 -20.66 -17.34
CA LYS A 185 -5.56 -21.80 -18.25
C LYS A 185 -4.86 -23.04 -17.71
N ALA A 186 -3.67 -22.87 -17.12
CA ALA A 186 -2.91 -23.99 -16.58
C ALA A 186 -3.63 -24.68 -15.40
N SER A 187 -4.30 -23.89 -14.52
CA SER A 187 -4.93 -24.42 -13.31
C SER A 187 -6.39 -24.84 -13.51
N ILE A 188 -7.15 -24.13 -14.35
CA ILE A 188 -8.61 -24.33 -14.52
C ILE A 188 -8.93 -25.11 -15.81
N GLY A 189 -8.01 -25.03 -16.78
CA GLY A 189 -8.17 -25.63 -18.11
C GLY A 189 -8.86 -24.72 -19.11
N GLU A 190 -8.56 -24.95 -20.41
CA GLU A 190 -8.98 -24.06 -21.52
C GLU A 190 -10.49 -23.85 -21.66
N LYS A 191 -11.31 -24.82 -21.23
CA LYS A 191 -12.77 -24.74 -21.39
C LYS A 191 -13.47 -23.84 -20.39
N LYS A 192 -12.88 -23.59 -19.23
CA LYS A 192 -13.55 -22.91 -18.09
C LYS A 192 -12.86 -21.65 -17.61
N TYR A 193 -11.59 -21.42 -17.99
CA TYR A 193 -10.78 -20.29 -17.45
C TYR A 193 -11.43 -18.93 -17.70
N GLU A 194 -12.10 -18.72 -18.85
CA GLU A 194 -12.68 -17.41 -19.20
C GLU A 194 -13.70 -16.92 -18.17
N LYS A 195 -14.46 -17.85 -17.57
CA LYS A 195 -15.45 -17.54 -16.54
C LYS A 195 -14.79 -17.01 -15.25
N TYR A 196 -13.63 -17.53 -14.89
CA TYR A 196 -12.93 -17.21 -13.65
C TYR A 196 -11.84 -16.15 -13.82
N LEU A 197 -11.43 -15.88 -15.05
CA LEU A 197 -10.36 -14.93 -15.36
C LEU A 197 -10.60 -13.52 -14.79
N PRO A 198 -11.81 -12.91 -14.89
CA PRO A 198 -12.05 -11.60 -14.31
C PRO A 198 -11.84 -11.57 -12.80
N TYR A 199 -12.29 -12.60 -12.09
CA TYR A 199 -12.08 -12.75 -10.65
C TYR A 199 -10.60 -12.87 -10.30
N LEU A 200 -9.86 -13.74 -11.00
CA LEU A 200 -8.42 -13.92 -10.77
C LEU A 200 -7.62 -12.64 -11.03
N LEU A 201 -7.95 -11.91 -12.10
CA LEU A 201 -7.33 -10.62 -12.40
C LEU A 201 -7.62 -9.59 -11.31
N THR A 202 -8.87 -9.50 -10.86
CA THR A 202 -9.26 -8.58 -9.78
C THR A 202 -8.50 -8.89 -8.50
N LEU A 203 -8.47 -10.17 -8.10
CA LEU A 203 -7.78 -10.61 -6.90
C LEU A 203 -6.27 -10.34 -6.98
N PHE A 204 -5.64 -10.72 -8.10
CA PHE A 204 -4.21 -10.51 -8.30
C PHE A 204 -3.84 -9.02 -8.22
N PHE A 205 -4.51 -8.17 -9.00
CA PHE A 205 -4.18 -6.76 -9.04
C PHE A 205 -4.54 -6.03 -7.74
N PHE A 206 -5.60 -6.44 -7.06
CA PHE A 206 -5.97 -5.89 -5.76
C PHE A 206 -4.90 -6.18 -4.71
N ILE A 207 -4.47 -7.44 -4.59
CA ILE A 207 -3.40 -7.82 -3.66
C ILE A 207 -2.09 -7.13 -4.05
N PHE A 208 -1.74 -7.15 -5.34
CA PHE A 208 -0.51 -6.53 -5.85
C PHE A 208 -0.45 -5.03 -5.53
N LEU A 209 -1.56 -4.30 -5.75
CA LEU A 209 -1.62 -2.87 -5.50
C LEU A 209 -1.56 -2.54 -4.01
N ASN A 210 -2.27 -3.29 -3.17
CA ASN A 210 -2.21 -3.08 -1.73
C ASN A 210 -0.81 -3.37 -1.16
N ASN A 211 -0.11 -4.40 -1.64
CA ASN A 211 1.29 -4.64 -1.25
C ASN A 211 2.26 -3.55 -1.76
N LEU A 212 1.90 -2.83 -2.81
CA LEU A 212 2.71 -1.73 -3.33
C LEU A 212 2.46 -0.43 -2.55
N LEU A 213 1.27 -0.25 -1.99
CA LEU A 213 0.85 0.95 -1.27
C LEU A 213 1.16 0.92 0.23
N GLY A 214 1.32 -0.24 0.81
CA GLY A 214 1.46 -0.40 2.25
C GLY A 214 2.56 -1.18 2.73
#